data_1bd4d3c0b33fc692d5d69bff16a0ac14
#
_entry.id   1bd4d3c0b33fc692d5d69bff16a0ac14
#
_cell.length_a   1.000
_cell.length_b   1.000
_cell.length_c   1.000
_cell.angle_alpha   90.00
_cell.angle_beta   90.00
_cell.angle_gamma   90.00
#
_symmetry.space_group_name_H-M   'P 1'
#
loop_
_entity.id
_entity.type
_entity.pdbx_description
1 polymer ?
#
loop_
_entity_poly.entity_id
_entity_poly.type
_entity_poly.pdbx_seq_one_letter_code
_entity_poly.pdbx_strand_id
1 'polypeptide(L)'
;MGLITATFFECGVRYERTTEEGTSKKVNELYIVDALTFTEAESRISEEMKPYISGDFDVMTLKRTRYSEYDNSEGDKYYKAKIMFITLDEKNGKEKRTAVYWLVPANDIGEARKKVVDAFANTTLDYEIATLDETKYFDVFLHDTNRSAEKTD
;
A
#
# COMPACT_ATOMS: atom_id res chain seq x y z
N MET A 1 13.77 9.48 1.96
CA MET A 1 12.60 8.63 1.78
C MET A 1 12.16 8.78 0.35
N GLY A 2 11.68 7.76 -0.25
CA GLY A 2 11.31 7.77 -1.65
C GLY A 2 10.16 6.83 -1.93
N LEU A 3 9.85 6.71 -3.21
CA LEU A 3 8.82 5.81 -3.66
C LEU A 3 9.42 4.44 -3.91
N ILE A 4 8.70 3.40 -3.52
CA ILE A 4 9.05 2.02 -3.82
C ILE A 4 8.12 1.53 -4.91
N THR A 5 8.70 1.16 -6.05
CA THR A 5 7.98 0.60 -7.19
C THR A 5 8.00 -0.91 -7.08
N ALA A 6 6.83 -1.53 -7.04
CA ALA A 6 6.70 -2.98 -6.94
C ALA A 6 5.29 -3.41 -7.36
N THR A 7 5.08 -4.71 -7.39
CA THR A 7 3.73 -5.26 -7.47
C THR A 7 3.27 -5.53 -6.05
N PHE A 8 2.12 -4.99 -5.68
CA PHE A 8 1.60 -5.09 -4.33
C PHE A 8 0.33 -5.94 -4.30
N PHE A 9 0.27 -6.84 -3.32
CA PHE A 9 -0.87 -7.74 -3.13
C PHE A 9 -1.59 -7.39 -1.84
N GLU A 10 -2.92 -7.41 -1.90
CA GLU A 10 -3.78 -7.26 -0.73
C GLU A 10 -4.09 -8.65 -0.19
N CYS A 11 -3.80 -8.86 1.08
CA CYS A 11 -3.95 -10.15 1.74
C CYS A 11 -4.95 -10.03 2.88
N GLY A 12 -6.03 -10.80 2.82
CA GLY A 12 -7.02 -10.87 3.91
C GLY A 12 -6.70 -12.07 4.79
N VAL A 13 -6.45 -11.83 6.07
CA VAL A 13 -6.09 -12.85 7.06
C VAL A 13 -7.18 -12.95 8.11
N ARG A 14 -7.57 -14.18 8.43
CA ARG A 14 -8.56 -14.46 9.49
C ARG A 14 -7.91 -15.31 10.58
N TYR A 15 -8.11 -14.90 11.82
CA TYR A 15 -7.65 -15.67 12.97
C TYR A 15 -8.53 -15.39 14.19
N GLU A 16 -8.34 -16.16 15.25
CA GLU A 16 -9.06 -15.95 16.50
C GLU A 16 -8.22 -15.13 17.46
N ARG A 17 -8.84 -14.10 18.02
CA ARG A 17 -8.23 -13.28 19.06
C ARG A 17 -8.96 -13.53 20.36
N THR A 18 -8.21 -13.76 21.44
CA THR A 18 -8.78 -13.85 22.77
C THR A 18 -8.97 -12.43 23.32
N THR A 19 -10.18 -12.11 23.73
CA THR A 19 -10.50 -10.81 24.32
C THR A 19 -10.06 -10.76 25.78
N GLU A 20 -10.03 -9.55 26.36
CA GLU A 20 -9.73 -9.36 27.77
C GLU A 20 -10.70 -10.11 28.69
N GLU A 21 -11.92 -10.35 28.22
CA GLU A 21 -12.95 -11.09 28.94
C GLU A 21 -12.79 -12.60 28.86
N GLY A 22 -11.78 -13.08 28.12
CA GLY A 22 -11.50 -14.50 27.95
C GLY A 22 -12.31 -15.19 26.85
N THR A 23 -13.08 -14.41 26.07
CA THR A 23 -13.83 -14.96 24.94
C THR A 23 -12.99 -14.92 23.67
N SER A 24 -13.21 -15.85 22.76
CA SER A 24 -12.53 -15.88 21.46
C SER A 24 -13.40 -15.17 20.42
N LYS A 25 -12.77 -14.34 19.62
CA LYS A 25 -13.44 -13.61 18.55
C LYS A 25 -12.65 -13.79 17.24
N LYS A 26 -13.35 -14.12 16.15
CA LYS A 26 -12.73 -14.16 14.83
C LYS A 26 -12.56 -12.76 14.30
N VAL A 27 -11.36 -12.44 13.85
CA VAL A 27 -11.05 -11.13 13.26
C VAL A 27 -10.52 -11.33 11.85
N ASN A 28 -10.83 -10.36 10.99
CA ASN A 28 -10.33 -10.31 9.63
C ASN A 28 -9.51 -9.03 9.50
N GLU A 29 -8.29 -9.17 9.04
CA GLU A 29 -7.38 -8.03 8.87
C GLU A 29 -6.81 -8.03 7.45
N LEU A 30 -6.65 -6.83 6.89
CA LEU A 30 -6.08 -6.65 5.56
C LEU A 30 -4.64 -6.16 5.67
N TYR A 31 -3.79 -6.76 4.87
CA TYR A 31 -2.36 -6.42 4.80
C TYR A 31 -1.94 -6.25 3.36
N ILE A 32 -0.87 -5.52 3.16
CA ILE A 32 -0.22 -5.38 1.85
C ILE A 32 1.16 -6.02 1.93
N VAL A 33 1.51 -6.79 0.91
CA VAL A 33 2.87 -7.30 0.72
C VAL A 33 3.29 -7.02 -0.71
N ASP A 34 4.58 -6.81 -0.92
CA ASP A 34 5.15 -6.77 -2.25
C ASP A 34 5.59 -8.17 -2.66
N ALA A 35 5.27 -8.57 -3.87
CA ALA A 35 5.59 -9.89 -4.38
C ALA A 35 5.51 -9.90 -5.91
N LEU A 36 6.11 -10.89 -6.55
CA LEU A 36 6.06 -11.05 -7.99
C LEU A 36 4.91 -11.94 -8.44
N THR A 37 4.47 -12.86 -7.58
CA THR A 37 3.42 -13.84 -7.90
C THR A 37 2.48 -14.02 -6.73
N PHE A 38 1.31 -14.61 -6.99
CA PHE A 38 0.36 -14.96 -5.93
C PHE A 38 0.97 -15.96 -4.93
N THR A 39 1.72 -16.93 -5.43
CA THR A 39 2.38 -17.93 -4.57
C THR A 39 3.37 -17.28 -3.62
N GLU A 40 4.17 -16.35 -4.12
CA GLU A 40 5.10 -15.59 -3.28
C GLU A 40 4.36 -14.74 -2.25
N ALA A 41 3.28 -14.05 -2.68
CA ALA A 41 2.50 -13.22 -1.79
C ALA A 41 1.90 -14.04 -0.64
N GLU A 42 1.34 -15.22 -0.93
CA GLU A 42 0.80 -16.12 0.09
C GLU A 42 1.88 -16.57 1.06
N SER A 43 3.03 -16.98 0.55
CA SER A 43 4.16 -17.40 1.36
C SER A 43 4.64 -16.26 2.27
N ARG A 44 4.74 -15.05 1.73
CA ARG A 44 5.21 -13.89 2.48
C ARG A 44 4.24 -13.48 3.58
N ILE A 45 2.94 -13.40 3.29
CA ILE A 45 1.99 -13.02 4.33
C ILE A 45 1.93 -14.08 5.43
N SER A 46 2.05 -15.35 5.08
CA SER A 46 2.07 -16.43 6.07
C SER A 46 3.27 -16.30 6.99
N GLU A 47 4.45 -16.01 6.46
CA GLU A 47 5.65 -15.82 7.27
C GLU A 47 5.55 -14.56 8.15
N GLU A 48 5.03 -13.46 7.61
CA GLU A 48 4.90 -12.21 8.35
C GLU A 48 3.92 -12.32 9.51
N MET A 49 2.87 -13.14 9.38
CA MET A 49 1.86 -13.29 10.42
C MET A 49 2.28 -14.20 11.59
N LYS A 50 3.21 -15.11 11.37
CA LYS A 50 3.64 -16.06 12.40
C LYS A 50 4.05 -15.41 13.73
N PRO A 51 4.84 -14.33 13.73
CA PRO A 51 5.22 -13.70 15.00
C PRO A 51 4.08 -13.01 15.74
N TYR A 52 2.99 -12.68 15.05
CA TYR A 52 1.89 -11.91 15.63
C TYR A 52 0.69 -12.75 16.04
N ILE A 53 0.58 -13.97 15.52
CA ILE A 53 -0.57 -14.85 15.76
C ILE A 53 -0.08 -16.13 16.43
N SER A 54 -0.58 -16.38 17.64
CA SER A 54 -0.15 -17.53 18.44
C SER A 54 -0.85 -18.83 18.09
N GLY A 55 -1.85 -18.80 17.25
CA GLY A 55 -2.59 -19.98 16.82
C GLY A 55 -2.63 -20.09 15.31
N ASP A 56 -3.60 -20.83 14.82
CA ASP A 56 -3.80 -20.98 13.39
C ASP A 56 -4.43 -19.74 12.79
N PHE A 57 -4.14 -19.48 11.55
CA PHE A 57 -4.75 -18.43 10.77
C PHE A 57 -4.96 -18.89 9.34
N ASP A 58 -5.90 -18.26 8.66
CA ASP A 58 -6.20 -18.54 7.26
C ASP A 58 -5.97 -17.29 6.41
N VAL A 59 -5.34 -17.49 5.25
CA VAL A 59 -5.29 -16.45 4.22
C VAL A 59 -6.56 -16.59 3.41
N MET A 60 -7.53 -15.72 3.65
CA MET A 60 -8.86 -15.82 3.07
C MET A 60 -8.94 -15.22 1.68
N THR A 61 -8.22 -14.14 1.45
CA THR A 61 -8.21 -13.45 0.16
C THR A 61 -6.78 -13.06 -0.20
N LEU A 62 -6.53 -13.06 -1.49
CA LEU A 62 -5.23 -12.69 -2.03
C LEU A 62 -5.48 -12.03 -3.38
N LYS A 63 -5.20 -10.74 -3.48
CA LYS A 63 -5.59 -9.94 -4.61
C LYS A 63 -4.44 -9.05 -5.07
N ARG A 64 -4.16 -9.06 -6.37
CA ARG A 64 -3.22 -8.11 -6.96
C ARG A 64 -3.86 -6.73 -6.95
N THR A 65 -3.16 -5.74 -6.43
CA THR A 65 -3.65 -4.37 -6.37
C THR A 65 -3.22 -3.58 -7.61
N ARG A 66 -3.72 -2.34 -7.70
CA ARG A 66 -3.31 -1.39 -8.75
C ARG A 66 -2.23 -0.41 -8.27
N TYR A 67 -1.79 -0.52 -7.03
CA TYR A 67 -0.74 0.37 -6.53
C TYR A 67 0.52 0.15 -7.33
N SER A 68 1.04 1.23 -7.92
CA SER A 68 2.32 1.18 -8.63
C SER A 68 3.46 1.62 -7.74
N GLU A 69 3.16 2.45 -6.73
CA GLU A 69 4.16 3.03 -5.86
C GLU A 69 3.69 2.99 -4.40
N TYR A 70 4.64 2.79 -3.51
CA TYR A 70 4.44 2.93 -2.07
C TYR A 70 5.36 4.04 -1.57
N ASP A 71 4.80 5.01 -0.84
CA ASP A 71 5.60 6.06 -0.21
C ASP A 71 6.28 5.46 1.02
N ASN A 72 7.59 5.35 0.98
CA ASN A 72 8.37 4.71 2.01
C ASN A 72 8.64 5.65 3.19
N SER A 73 7.58 5.95 3.93
CA SER A 73 7.59 6.82 5.09
C SER A 73 6.74 6.21 6.20
N GLU A 74 6.54 6.92 7.27
CA GLU A 74 5.80 6.44 8.44
C GLU A 74 4.46 7.15 8.59
N GLY A 75 3.48 6.45 9.16
CA GLY A 75 2.17 6.97 9.48
C GLY A 75 1.31 5.88 10.09
N ASP A 76 0.30 6.29 10.84
CA ASP A 76 -0.60 5.37 11.53
C ASP A 76 -1.65 4.76 10.63
N LYS A 77 -1.88 5.38 9.49
CA LYS A 77 -2.91 4.96 8.53
C LYS A 77 -2.29 4.85 7.14
N TYR A 78 -3.01 4.22 6.24
CA TYR A 78 -2.58 4.05 4.85
C TYR A 78 -3.64 4.63 3.94
N TYR A 79 -3.24 5.53 3.04
CA TYR A 79 -4.14 6.22 2.11
C TYR A 79 -3.89 5.75 0.70
N LYS A 80 -4.98 5.57 -0.04
CA LYS A 80 -4.94 5.28 -1.47
C LYS A 80 -5.07 6.59 -2.22
N ALA A 81 -4.05 6.96 -2.97
CA ALA A 81 -4.04 8.15 -3.80
C ALA A 81 -4.23 7.76 -5.25
N LYS A 82 -5.29 8.28 -5.87
CA LYS A 82 -5.47 8.19 -7.32
C LYS A 82 -4.95 9.48 -7.93
N ILE A 83 -3.92 9.36 -8.73
CA ILE A 83 -3.24 10.50 -9.35
C ILE A 83 -3.46 10.43 -10.85
N MET A 84 -3.90 11.54 -11.43
CA MET A 84 -4.08 11.64 -12.88
C MET A 84 -2.94 12.43 -13.47
N PHE A 85 -2.19 11.81 -14.37
CA PHE A 85 -1.22 12.52 -15.21
C PHE A 85 -1.93 13.05 -16.44
N ILE A 86 -1.64 14.29 -16.76
CA ILE A 86 -2.27 15.01 -17.87
C ILE A 86 -1.21 15.27 -18.92
N THR A 87 -1.42 14.73 -20.11
CA THR A 87 -0.50 14.92 -21.24
C THR A 87 -1.29 15.38 -22.46
N LEU A 88 -0.60 16.02 -23.41
CA LEU A 88 -1.20 16.44 -24.67
C LEU A 88 -0.75 15.46 -25.75
N ASP A 89 -1.72 14.99 -26.54
CA ASP A 89 -1.43 14.21 -27.74
C ASP A 89 -1.07 15.21 -28.85
N GLU A 90 0.19 15.19 -29.27
CA GLU A 90 0.71 16.11 -30.28
C GLU A 90 0.02 15.97 -31.65
N LYS A 91 -0.53 14.78 -31.93
CA LYS A 91 -1.16 14.53 -33.23
C LYS A 91 -2.53 15.17 -33.37
N ASN A 92 -3.32 15.18 -32.32
CA ASN A 92 -4.71 15.69 -32.37
C ASN A 92 -4.97 16.83 -31.40
N GLY A 93 -3.98 17.26 -30.63
CA GLY A 93 -4.12 18.34 -29.65
C GLY A 93 -5.03 18.01 -28.48
N LYS A 94 -5.44 16.75 -28.33
CA LYS A 94 -6.34 16.34 -27.26
C LYS A 94 -5.56 16.02 -26.00
N GLU A 95 -6.18 16.32 -24.87
CA GLU A 95 -5.66 16.00 -23.55
C GLU A 95 -5.86 14.52 -23.27
N LYS A 96 -4.81 13.86 -22.76
CA LYS A 96 -4.85 12.47 -22.34
C LYS A 96 -4.63 12.41 -20.83
N ARG A 97 -5.48 11.67 -20.14
CA ARG A 97 -5.38 11.48 -18.69
C ARG A 97 -5.08 10.03 -18.39
N THR A 98 -4.04 9.81 -17.57
CA THR A 98 -3.61 8.45 -17.19
C THR A 98 -3.63 8.35 -15.67
N ALA A 99 -4.38 7.37 -15.16
CA ALA A 99 -4.48 7.15 -13.71
C ALA A 99 -3.35 6.26 -13.22
N VAL A 100 -2.74 6.64 -12.10
CA VAL A 100 -1.86 5.78 -11.32
C VAL A 100 -2.33 5.80 -9.87
N TYR A 101 -1.98 4.76 -9.13
CA TYR A 101 -2.41 4.60 -7.74
C TYR A 101 -1.20 4.43 -6.85
N TRP A 102 -1.13 5.25 -5.81
CA TRP A 102 -0.07 5.17 -4.80
C TRP A 102 -0.67 4.80 -3.46
N LEU A 103 0.11 4.09 -2.67
CA LEU A 103 -0.22 3.83 -1.27
C LEU A 103 0.69 4.69 -0.40
N VAL A 104 0.07 5.52 0.45
CA VAL A 104 0.79 6.54 1.21
C VAL A 104 0.47 6.40 2.70
N PRO A 105 1.46 6.03 3.53
CA PRO A 105 1.26 6.07 4.98
C PRO A 105 1.23 7.50 5.47
N ALA A 106 0.31 7.79 6.38
CA ALA A 106 0.17 9.13 6.95
C ALA A 106 -0.70 9.06 8.20
N ASN A 107 -0.63 10.09 9.04
CA ASN A 107 -1.44 10.15 10.26
C ASN A 107 -2.83 10.75 9.98
N ASP A 108 -2.95 11.54 8.94
CA ASP A 108 -4.22 12.11 8.51
C ASP A 108 -4.19 12.40 7.01
N ILE A 109 -5.34 12.78 6.47
CA ILE A 109 -5.48 12.99 5.03
C ILE A 109 -4.66 14.21 4.54
N GLY A 110 -4.52 15.24 5.36
CA GLY A 110 -3.70 16.39 5.02
C GLY A 110 -2.23 16.04 4.87
N GLU A 111 -1.72 15.22 5.76
CA GLU A 111 -0.34 14.72 5.67
C GLU A 111 -0.16 13.83 4.43
N ALA A 112 -1.13 12.96 4.14
CA ALA A 112 -1.09 12.12 2.94
C ALA A 112 -1.02 12.98 1.67
N ARG A 113 -1.85 14.01 1.60
CA ARG A 113 -1.85 14.93 0.46
C ARG A 113 -0.50 15.64 0.32
N LYS A 114 0.05 16.11 1.43
CA LYS A 114 1.35 16.79 1.43
C LYS A 114 2.45 15.87 0.88
N LYS A 115 2.46 14.61 1.27
CA LYS A 115 3.45 13.63 0.80
C LYS A 115 3.37 13.44 -0.71
N VAL A 116 2.16 13.36 -1.27
CA VAL A 116 1.97 13.24 -2.71
C VAL A 116 2.47 14.51 -3.42
N VAL A 117 2.08 15.67 -2.93
CA VAL A 117 2.50 16.94 -3.53
C VAL A 117 4.02 17.09 -3.47
N ASP A 118 4.64 16.77 -2.34
CA ASP A 118 6.09 16.86 -2.17
C ASP A 118 6.83 15.93 -3.15
N ALA A 119 6.25 14.77 -3.46
CA ALA A 119 6.86 13.84 -4.42
C ALA A 119 6.96 14.43 -5.84
N PHE A 120 6.10 15.38 -6.17
CA PHE A 120 6.10 16.05 -7.48
C PHE A 120 6.77 17.43 -7.47
N ALA A 121 7.37 17.84 -6.35
CA ALA A 121 7.89 19.19 -6.17
C ALA A 121 8.95 19.60 -7.21
N ASN A 122 9.74 18.64 -7.69
CA ASN A 122 10.84 18.87 -8.62
C ASN A 122 10.54 18.38 -10.05
N THR A 123 9.28 18.21 -10.38
CA THR A 123 8.87 17.72 -11.70
C THR A 123 8.06 18.79 -12.42
N THR A 124 8.11 18.74 -13.76
CA THR A 124 7.28 19.60 -14.62
C THR A 124 6.04 18.86 -15.12
N LEU A 125 5.81 17.64 -14.63
CA LEU A 125 4.63 16.88 -15.03
C LEU A 125 3.35 17.53 -14.54
N ASP A 126 2.35 17.61 -15.41
CA ASP A 126 1.01 18.01 -15.04
C ASP A 126 0.31 16.84 -14.38
N TYR A 127 -0.22 17.06 -13.20
CA TYR A 127 -0.97 16.05 -12.49
C TYR A 127 -2.06 16.67 -11.63
N GLU A 128 -3.00 15.84 -11.24
CA GLU A 128 -3.96 16.21 -10.20
C GLU A 128 -4.23 15.01 -9.32
N ILE A 129 -4.52 15.25 -8.06
CA ILE A 129 -4.95 14.19 -7.13
C ILE A 129 -6.45 14.06 -7.30
N ALA A 130 -6.87 12.99 -7.98
CA ALA A 130 -8.28 12.77 -8.25
C ALA A 130 -9.04 12.31 -7.00
N THR A 131 -8.47 11.38 -6.25
CA THR A 131 -9.03 10.91 -4.98
C THR A 131 -7.92 10.62 -3.99
N LEU A 132 -8.28 10.67 -2.72
CA LEU A 132 -7.37 10.36 -1.63
C LEU A 132 -8.21 9.78 -0.49
N ASP A 133 -8.13 8.46 -0.31
CA ASP A 133 -9.01 7.73 0.58
C ASP A 133 -8.24 6.96 1.63
N GLU A 134 -8.74 6.99 2.86
CA GLU A 134 -8.19 6.15 3.92
C GLU A 134 -8.56 4.69 3.63
N THR A 135 -7.59 3.79 3.76
CA THR A 135 -7.80 2.36 3.57
C THR A 135 -8.02 1.67 4.93
N LYS A 136 -8.32 0.37 4.87
CA LYS A 136 -8.46 -0.46 6.07
C LYS A 136 -7.26 -1.36 6.29
N TYR A 137 -6.14 -1.11 5.62
CA TYR A 137 -4.96 -1.95 5.79
C TYR A 137 -4.41 -1.79 7.20
N PHE A 138 -4.14 -2.94 7.81
CA PHE A 138 -3.58 -2.99 9.15
C PHE A 138 -2.08 -2.71 9.13
N ASP A 139 -1.39 -3.24 8.13
CA ASP A 139 0.04 -3.01 7.96
C ASP A 139 0.48 -3.31 6.53
N VAL A 140 1.69 -2.87 6.20
CA VAL A 140 2.34 -3.10 4.91
C VAL A 140 3.70 -3.73 5.18
N PHE A 141 3.92 -4.91 4.60
CA PHE A 141 5.16 -5.65 4.73
C PHE A 141 5.94 -5.59 3.42
N LEU A 142 7.09 -4.95 3.46
CA LEU A 142 7.96 -4.82 2.30
C LEU A 142 9.03 -5.91 2.30
N HIS A 143 9.45 -6.31 1.12
CA HIS A 143 10.55 -7.24 0.95
C HIS A 143 11.82 -6.68 1.61
N ASP A 144 12.63 -7.54 2.21
CA ASP A 144 13.83 -7.12 2.93
C ASP A 144 14.78 -6.30 2.06
N THR A 145 14.87 -6.62 0.77
CA THR A 145 15.70 -5.86 -0.18
C THR A 145 15.24 -4.40 -0.27
N ASN A 146 13.93 -4.16 -0.30
CA ASN A 146 13.40 -2.80 -0.37
C ASN A 146 13.67 -2.04 0.93
N ARG A 147 13.53 -2.72 2.08
CA ARG A 147 13.83 -2.12 3.38
C ARG A 147 15.32 -1.80 3.54
N SER A 148 16.19 -2.71 3.06
CA SER A 148 17.62 -2.50 3.11
C SER A 148 18.06 -1.31 2.26
N ALA A 149 17.49 -1.15 1.09
CA ALA A 149 17.77 -0.02 0.21
C ALA A 149 17.40 1.31 0.88
N GLU A 150 16.34 1.33 1.65
CA GLU A 150 15.94 2.52 2.42
C GLU A 150 16.94 2.85 3.52
N LYS A 151 17.42 1.84 4.23
CA LYS A 151 18.31 2.04 5.39
C LYS A 151 19.70 2.55 5.03
N THR A 152 20.08 2.47 3.77
CA THR A 152 21.40 2.93 3.32
C THR A 152 21.44 4.41 2.93
N ASP A 153 20.34 5.10 3.02
CA ASP A 153 20.28 6.54 2.72
C ASP A 153 20.80 7.39 3.91
#